data_768e73de5676198ca53b3044c672eca8
#
_entry.id   768e73de5676198ca53b3044c672eca8
#
_cell.length_a   1.000
_cell.length_b   1.000
_cell.length_c   1.000
_cell.angle_alpha   90.00
_cell.angle_beta   90.00
_cell.angle_gamma   90.00
#
_symmetry.space_group_name_H-M   'P 1'
#
loop_
_entity.id
_entity.type
_entity.pdbx_description
1 polymer ?
#
loop_
_entity_poly.entity_id
_entity_poly.type
_entity_poly.pdbx_seq_one_letter_code
_entity_poly.pdbx_strand_id
1 'polypeptide(L)'
;KKKVLFYNGSLRMGGIERVLVEVLENLDRSNLDIDLVIEDGIRSLNVFEKDIPKDIKLYYLKPEEIIKKTDFYRQNRKNLFYKIMYNLMMAYEGYVKKENLKKIVKDKHYDVVIDFDMGLSKQVDLVNAKKKIAWVHSSIEKWYVKDSRIKRLGERLQKYDKIVTICDAMKESTEKLYPFLKNKMIRIYNPFNFERIIEHSKEKVDKNLKEYYEKDFIVSVMRLTENSKDFDTLILGFKLAKEKGAKEKLYILGDGPDRDKIEEKIKKEGMENEIILLGNIKNPYPWIKKSKMLVHSSKFEGFG
;
A
#
# COMPACT_ATOMS: atom_id res chain seq x y z
N LYS A 1 -19.19 23.87 6.12
CA LYS A 1 -18.45 22.62 6.19
C LYS A 1 -16.94 22.91 6.14
N LYS A 2 -16.13 22.13 6.88
CA LYS A 2 -14.66 22.19 6.77
C LYS A 2 -14.23 21.56 5.45
N LYS A 3 -13.36 22.21 4.72
CA LYS A 3 -12.85 21.72 3.45
C LYS A 3 -11.55 20.94 3.65
N VAL A 4 -11.53 19.69 3.23
CA VAL A 4 -10.41 18.77 3.43
C VAL A 4 -9.93 18.22 2.09
N LEU A 5 -8.63 18.23 1.88
CA LEU A 5 -8.01 17.54 0.75
C LEU A 5 -7.28 16.31 1.26
N PHE A 6 -7.65 15.14 0.75
CA PHE A 6 -6.85 13.92 0.86
C PHE A 6 -6.06 13.70 -0.42
N TYR A 7 -4.81 13.29 -0.28
CA TYR A 7 -3.95 12.91 -1.38
C TYR A 7 -3.40 11.49 -1.16
N ASN A 8 -3.43 10.67 -2.20
CA ASN A 8 -2.77 9.35 -2.22
C ASN A 8 -2.25 9.02 -3.63
N GLY A 9 -1.22 8.19 -3.72
CA GLY A 9 -0.60 7.81 -4.98
C GLY A 9 -1.51 7.01 -5.89
N SER A 10 -2.29 6.08 -5.36
CA SER A 10 -3.20 5.22 -6.14
C SER A 10 -4.41 4.75 -5.32
N LEU A 11 -5.34 4.05 -6.00
CA LEU A 11 -6.40 3.24 -5.37
C LEU A 11 -6.27 1.77 -5.80
N ARG A 12 -5.05 1.33 -6.12
CA ARG A 12 -4.75 -0.03 -6.52
C ARG A 12 -4.88 -1.00 -5.34
N MET A 13 -4.77 -2.30 -5.61
CA MET A 13 -4.73 -3.31 -4.56
C MET A 13 -3.49 -3.12 -3.68
N GLY A 14 -3.68 -2.65 -2.44
CA GLY A 14 -2.61 -2.41 -1.48
C GLY A 14 -3.14 -2.10 -0.09
N GLY A 15 -2.25 -2.23 0.91
CA GLY A 15 -2.62 -1.99 2.32
C GLY A 15 -2.91 -0.52 2.62
N ILE A 16 -2.12 0.40 2.07
CA ILE A 16 -2.31 1.86 2.28
C ILE A 16 -3.65 2.30 1.70
N GLU A 17 -3.95 1.85 0.47
CA GLU A 17 -5.17 2.18 -0.25
C GLU A 17 -6.40 1.63 0.48
N ARG A 18 -6.30 0.42 1.04
CA ARG A 18 -7.37 -0.15 1.85
C ARG A 18 -7.60 0.66 3.11
N VAL A 19 -6.53 1.07 3.82
CA VAL A 19 -6.63 1.92 5.00
C VAL A 19 -7.24 3.29 4.65
N LEU A 20 -6.89 3.88 3.51
CA LEU A 20 -7.50 5.13 3.04
C LEU A 20 -9.02 4.98 2.89
N VAL A 21 -9.48 3.90 2.25
CA VAL A 21 -10.92 3.60 2.10
C VAL A 21 -11.58 3.46 3.46
N GLU A 22 -10.98 2.67 4.38
CA GLU A 22 -11.50 2.51 5.75
C GLU A 22 -11.62 3.86 6.48
N VAL A 23 -10.63 4.72 6.35
CA VAL A 23 -10.68 6.09 6.93
C VAL A 23 -11.85 6.87 6.34
N LEU A 24 -11.96 6.90 5.00
CA LEU A 24 -12.98 7.69 4.32
C LEU A 24 -14.41 7.16 4.56
N GLU A 25 -14.59 5.85 4.66
CA GLU A 25 -15.89 5.22 4.96
C GLU A 25 -16.34 5.51 6.38
N ASN A 26 -15.44 5.45 7.37
CA ASN A 26 -15.76 5.58 8.79
C ASN A 26 -15.69 7.01 9.33
N LEU A 27 -15.19 7.97 8.54
CA LEU A 27 -15.12 9.37 8.94
C LEU A 27 -16.52 9.98 8.98
N ASP A 28 -16.88 10.70 10.06
CA ASP A 28 -18.10 11.53 10.06
C ASP A 28 -17.92 12.70 9.09
N ARG A 29 -18.60 12.59 7.93
CA ARG A 29 -18.52 13.55 6.85
C ARG A 29 -19.64 14.60 6.87
N SER A 30 -20.53 14.59 7.86
CA SER A 30 -21.67 15.50 7.95
C SER A 30 -21.28 16.98 7.81
N ASN A 31 -20.12 17.34 8.41
CA ASN A 31 -19.55 18.69 8.39
C ASN A 31 -18.28 18.83 7.55
N LEU A 32 -18.01 17.88 6.65
CA LEU A 32 -16.83 17.89 5.78
C LEU A 32 -17.24 18.06 4.30
N ASP A 33 -16.41 18.75 3.54
CA ASP A 33 -16.39 18.79 2.07
C ASP A 33 -15.01 18.26 1.65
N ILE A 34 -14.99 17.04 1.08
CA ILE A 34 -13.75 16.30 0.84
C ILE A 34 -13.43 16.25 -0.64
N ASP A 35 -12.25 16.74 -0.99
CA ASP A 35 -11.59 16.49 -2.26
C ASP A 35 -10.55 15.36 -2.08
N LEU A 36 -10.69 14.27 -2.83
CA LEU A 36 -9.69 13.18 -2.89
C LEU A 36 -8.91 13.29 -4.18
N VAL A 37 -7.61 13.47 -4.08
CA VAL A 37 -6.69 13.61 -5.20
C VAL A 37 -5.81 12.36 -5.30
N ILE A 38 -5.92 11.64 -6.40
CA ILE A 38 -5.14 10.43 -6.71
C ILE A 38 -4.13 10.74 -7.81
N GLU A 39 -2.88 10.32 -7.60
CA GLU A 39 -1.83 10.54 -8.59
C GLU A 39 -2.02 9.67 -9.84
N ASP A 40 -2.30 8.39 -9.66
CA ASP A 40 -2.39 7.38 -10.71
C ASP A 40 -3.76 7.37 -11.40
N GLY A 41 -3.80 7.79 -12.67
CA GLY A 41 -5.01 7.85 -13.46
C GLY A 41 -5.40 6.55 -14.19
N ILE A 42 -4.71 5.42 -13.99
CA ILE A 42 -5.08 4.13 -14.60
C ILE A 42 -6.26 3.54 -13.83
N ARG A 43 -7.47 3.95 -14.21
CA ARG A 43 -8.70 3.60 -13.48
C ARG A 43 -8.98 2.11 -13.41
N SER A 44 -8.64 1.36 -14.45
CA SER A 44 -8.80 -0.11 -14.48
C SER A 44 -7.97 -0.84 -13.40
N LEU A 45 -6.88 -0.23 -12.92
CA LEU A 45 -6.04 -0.76 -11.86
C LEU A 45 -6.42 -0.22 -10.47
N ASN A 46 -7.19 0.88 -10.42
CA ASN A 46 -7.64 1.52 -9.18
C ASN A 46 -8.89 0.80 -8.62
N VAL A 47 -8.71 -0.46 -8.20
CA VAL A 47 -9.79 -1.37 -7.81
C VAL A 47 -10.63 -0.89 -6.64
N PHE A 48 -10.08 -0.02 -5.79
CA PHE A 48 -10.79 0.58 -4.66
C PHE A 48 -11.55 1.88 -5.01
N GLU A 49 -11.51 2.35 -6.25
CA GLU A 49 -12.27 3.53 -6.68
C GLU A 49 -13.77 3.37 -6.39
N LYS A 50 -14.31 2.19 -6.61
CA LYS A 50 -15.72 1.86 -6.38
C LYS A 50 -16.15 1.89 -4.91
N ASP A 51 -15.19 1.77 -4.00
CA ASP A 51 -15.41 1.75 -2.55
C ASP A 51 -15.32 3.18 -1.95
N ILE A 52 -14.95 4.18 -2.77
CA ILE A 52 -14.94 5.58 -2.32
C ILE A 52 -16.38 6.11 -2.16
N PRO A 53 -16.72 6.71 -1.00
CA PRO A 53 -18.03 7.30 -0.78
C PRO A 53 -18.41 8.33 -1.86
N LYS A 54 -19.65 8.27 -2.35
CA LYS A 54 -20.14 9.08 -3.49
C LYS A 54 -20.18 10.59 -3.24
N ASP A 55 -20.16 11.00 -1.99
CA ASP A 55 -20.14 12.41 -1.57
C ASP A 55 -18.72 13.01 -1.63
N ILE A 56 -17.69 12.22 -1.89
CA ILE A 56 -16.29 12.65 -2.03
C ILE A 56 -16.00 12.98 -3.49
N LYS A 57 -15.42 14.15 -3.73
CA LYS A 57 -15.00 14.56 -5.08
C LYS A 57 -13.64 13.95 -5.41
N LEU A 58 -13.60 13.07 -6.40
CA LEU A 58 -12.39 12.34 -6.81
C LEU A 58 -11.73 12.99 -8.03
N TYR A 59 -10.43 13.21 -7.96
CA TYR A 59 -9.61 13.79 -9.02
C TYR A 59 -8.38 12.92 -9.28
N TYR A 60 -7.93 12.91 -10.55
CA TYR A 60 -6.71 12.21 -10.99
C TYR A 60 -5.69 13.20 -11.54
N LEU A 61 -4.41 13.02 -11.18
CA LEU A 61 -3.34 13.95 -11.58
C LEU A 61 -2.64 13.53 -12.87
N LYS A 62 -2.38 12.24 -13.03
CA LYS A 62 -1.64 11.72 -14.20
C LYS A 62 -2.60 10.96 -15.12
N PRO A 63 -2.81 11.41 -16.36
CA PRO A 63 -3.58 10.66 -17.34
C PRO A 63 -2.98 9.28 -17.63
N GLU A 64 -3.85 8.29 -17.84
CA GLU A 64 -3.49 6.89 -18.10
C GLU A 64 -2.51 6.75 -19.28
N GLU A 65 -2.74 7.51 -20.37
CA GLU A 65 -1.93 7.47 -21.58
C GLU A 65 -0.45 7.84 -21.31
N ILE A 66 -0.24 8.86 -20.46
CA ILE A 66 1.10 9.32 -20.07
C ILE A 66 1.78 8.24 -19.24
N ILE A 67 1.10 7.65 -18.27
CA ILE A 67 1.63 6.59 -17.41
C ILE A 67 2.02 5.37 -18.27
N LYS A 68 1.11 4.90 -19.13
CA LYS A 68 1.37 3.76 -20.01
C LYS A 68 2.57 3.99 -20.93
N LYS A 69 2.71 5.20 -21.47
CA LYS A 69 3.83 5.57 -22.32
C LYS A 69 5.15 5.56 -21.55
N THR A 70 5.14 6.08 -20.33
CA THR A 70 6.33 6.05 -19.45
C THR A 70 6.71 4.61 -19.10
N ASP A 71 5.71 3.78 -18.78
CA ASP A 71 5.93 2.36 -18.48
C ASP A 71 6.50 1.58 -19.67
N PHE A 72 6.04 1.87 -20.89
CA PHE A 72 6.62 1.30 -22.09
C PHE A 72 8.12 1.61 -22.21
N TYR A 73 8.51 2.87 -22.03
CA TYR A 73 9.92 3.27 -22.08
C TYR A 73 10.71 2.66 -20.89
N ARG A 74 10.12 2.53 -19.72
CA ARG A 74 10.73 1.90 -18.56
C ARG A 74 11.09 0.43 -18.80
N GLN A 75 10.18 -0.33 -19.42
CA GLN A 75 10.40 -1.75 -19.73
C GLN A 75 11.52 -1.95 -20.76
N ASN A 76 11.68 -1.01 -21.69
CA ASN A 76 12.65 -1.07 -22.77
C ASN A 76 13.97 -0.33 -22.47
N ARG A 77 14.19 0.16 -21.25
CA ARG A 77 15.33 1.03 -20.89
C ARG A 77 16.74 0.41 -20.99
N LYS A 78 16.85 -0.87 -21.35
CA LYS A 78 18.14 -1.49 -21.70
C LYS A 78 18.77 -0.82 -22.92
N ASN A 79 17.95 -0.32 -23.86
CA ASN A 79 18.37 0.49 -24.99
C ASN A 79 18.54 1.96 -24.54
N LEU A 80 19.64 2.59 -24.96
CA LEU A 80 19.99 3.96 -24.58
C LEU A 80 18.91 4.98 -25.00
N PHE A 81 18.33 4.84 -26.20
CA PHE A 81 17.26 5.71 -26.67
C PHE A 81 16.04 5.65 -25.74
N TYR A 82 15.56 4.44 -25.41
CA TYR A 82 14.43 4.28 -24.52
C TYR A 82 14.73 4.74 -23.07
N LYS A 83 16.00 4.64 -22.64
CA LYS A 83 16.42 5.18 -21.34
C LYS A 83 16.33 6.71 -21.31
N ILE A 84 16.73 7.39 -22.38
CA ILE A 84 16.59 8.84 -22.51
C ILE A 84 15.12 9.23 -22.53
N MET A 85 14.31 8.56 -23.38
CA MET A 85 12.88 8.81 -23.48
C MET A 85 12.15 8.57 -22.14
N TYR A 86 12.54 7.54 -21.40
CA TYR A 86 12.02 7.29 -20.04
C TYR A 86 12.29 8.48 -19.13
N ASN A 87 13.50 9.03 -19.09
CA ASN A 87 13.83 10.18 -18.25
C ASN A 87 13.05 11.44 -18.65
N LEU A 88 12.88 11.68 -19.97
CA LEU A 88 12.06 12.79 -20.48
C LEU A 88 10.58 12.61 -20.07
N MET A 89 10.03 11.41 -20.22
CA MET A 89 8.66 11.11 -19.83
C MET A 89 8.43 11.24 -18.32
N MET A 90 9.39 10.81 -17.49
CA MET A 90 9.32 11.00 -16.03
C MET A 90 9.29 12.49 -15.65
N ALA A 91 10.07 13.33 -16.35
CA ALA A 91 10.04 14.78 -16.16
C ALA A 91 8.69 15.38 -16.60
N TYR A 92 8.17 14.93 -17.74
CA TYR A 92 6.88 15.34 -18.27
C TYR A 92 5.71 14.91 -17.37
N GLU A 93 5.71 13.68 -16.84
CA GLU A 93 4.73 13.26 -15.82
C GLU A 93 4.75 14.17 -14.60
N GLY A 94 5.96 14.51 -14.11
CA GLY A 94 6.11 15.42 -12.99
C GLY A 94 5.53 16.82 -13.26
N TYR A 95 5.72 17.31 -14.48
CA TYR A 95 5.13 18.57 -14.94
C TYR A 95 3.59 18.48 -15.02
N VAL A 96 3.05 17.46 -15.67
CA VAL A 96 1.61 17.26 -15.81
C VAL A 96 0.94 17.10 -14.44
N LYS A 97 1.52 16.29 -13.54
CA LYS A 97 1.08 16.16 -12.15
C LYS A 97 0.97 17.53 -11.48
N LYS A 98 2.01 18.35 -11.58
CA LYS A 98 2.06 19.68 -10.96
C LYS A 98 0.99 20.62 -11.51
N GLU A 99 0.83 20.68 -12.83
CA GLU A 99 -0.14 21.56 -13.47
C GLU A 99 -1.59 21.12 -13.20
N ASN A 100 -1.87 19.82 -13.20
CA ASN A 100 -3.20 19.31 -12.85
C ASN A 100 -3.51 19.56 -11.37
N LEU A 101 -2.54 19.39 -10.47
CA LEU A 101 -2.73 19.76 -9.06
C LEU A 101 -3.09 21.23 -8.92
N LYS A 102 -2.33 22.14 -9.58
CA LYS A 102 -2.62 23.59 -9.55
C LYS A 102 -4.04 23.89 -10.02
N LYS A 103 -4.50 23.24 -11.11
CA LYS A 103 -5.87 23.42 -11.64
C LYS A 103 -6.92 22.99 -10.62
N ILE A 104 -6.71 21.85 -9.94
CA ILE A 104 -7.66 21.30 -8.98
C ILE A 104 -7.77 22.19 -7.74
N VAL A 105 -6.64 22.73 -7.25
CA VAL A 105 -6.60 23.53 -6.02
C VAL A 105 -6.73 25.02 -6.25
N LYS A 106 -6.83 25.46 -7.53
CA LYS A 106 -6.99 26.86 -7.89
C LYS A 106 -8.20 27.47 -7.17
N ASP A 107 -8.01 28.63 -6.58
CA ASP A 107 -9.03 29.40 -5.87
C ASP A 107 -9.71 28.61 -4.72
N LYS A 108 -9.08 27.54 -4.24
CA LYS A 108 -9.57 26.75 -3.11
C LYS A 108 -8.71 27.00 -1.86
N HIS A 109 -9.40 27.14 -0.73
CA HIS A 109 -8.79 27.20 0.59
C HIS A 109 -9.24 25.98 1.39
N TYR A 110 -8.28 25.18 1.85
CA TYR A 110 -8.56 23.99 2.65
C TYR A 110 -8.32 24.29 4.13
N ASP A 111 -9.17 23.72 5.00
CA ASP A 111 -8.91 23.73 6.43
C ASP A 111 -7.78 22.74 6.76
N VAL A 112 -7.77 21.58 6.08
CA VAL A 112 -6.77 20.54 6.28
C VAL A 112 -6.38 19.91 4.94
N VAL A 113 -5.08 19.65 4.76
CA VAL A 113 -4.55 18.75 3.73
C VAL A 113 -3.97 17.53 4.42
N ILE A 114 -4.32 16.35 3.92
CA ILE A 114 -3.81 15.05 4.39
C ILE A 114 -3.09 14.38 3.23
N ASP A 115 -1.76 14.38 3.29
CA ASP A 115 -0.88 13.63 2.39
C ASP A 115 -0.72 12.22 2.93
N PHE A 116 -1.55 11.28 2.41
CA PHE A 116 -1.76 9.99 3.03
C PHE A 116 -0.61 9.00 2.79
N ASP A 117 0.21 9.23 1.76
CA ASP A 117 1.36 8.38 1.41
C ASP A 117 2.68 9.15 1.23
N MET A 118 2.73 10.41 1.65
CA MET A 118 3.84 11.36 1.47
C MET A 118 4.15 11.71 -0.01
N GLY A 119 3.31 11.30 -0.94
CA GLY A 119 3.50 11.55 -2.38
C GLY A 119 3.32 13.02 -2.79
N LEU A 120 2.59 13.81 -1.97
CA LEU A 120 2.40 15.24 -2.17
C LEU A 120 3.60 16.09 -1.67
N SER A 121 4.50 15.52 -0.89
CA SER A 121 5.54 16.25 -0.14
C SER A 121 6.39 17.21 -0.98
N LYS A 122 6.59 16.93 -2.26
CA LYS A 122 7.29 17.84 -3.20
C LYS A 122 6.47 19.07 -3.59
N GLN A 123 5.15 18.98 -3.50
CA GLN A 123 4.22 19.95 -4.09
C GLN A 123 3.19 20.45 -3.08
N VAL A 124 3.35 20.12 -1.79
CA VAL A 124 2.41 20.50 -0.72
C VAL A 124 2.25 22.03 -0.58
N ASP A 125 3.27 22.79 -0.95
CA ASP A 125 3.22 24.26 -0.94
C ASP A 125 2.27 24.85 -1.99
N LEU A 126 1.89 24.08 -3.01
CA LEU A 126 0.90 24.49 -4.00
C LEU A 126 -0.53 24.50 -3.43
N VAL A 127 -0.75 23.81 -2.33
CA VAL A 127 -2.07 23.69 -1.71
C VAL A 127 -2.18 24.73 -0.59
N ASN A 128 -3.13 25.64 -0.75
CA ASN A 128 -3.46 26.61 0.28
C ASN A 128 -4.31 25.95 1.36
N ALA A 129 -3.71 25.71 2.54
CA ALA A 129 -4.36 25.04 3.65
C ALA A 129 -3.91 25.59 5.00
N LYS A 130 -4.84 25.64 5.97
CA LYS A 130 -4.55 26.08 7.35
C LYS A 130 -3.66 25.08 8.09
N LYS A 131 -3.87 23.77 7.83
CA LYS A 131 -3.10 22.67 8.42
C LYS A 131 -2.71 21.65 7.36
N LYS A 132 -1.48 21.16 7.44
CA LYS A 132 -0.92 20.14 6.55
C LYS A 132 -0.45 18.94 7.36
N ILE A 133 -0.92 17.77 7.03
CA ILE A 133 -0.64 16.53 7.74
C ILE A 133 -0.03 15.53 6.75
N ALA A 134 1.12 14.94 7.09
CA ALA A 134 1.70 13.81 6.37
C ALA A 134 1.43 12.52 7.13
N TRP A 135 1.18 11.42 6.40
CA TRP A 135 0.95 10.11 7.00
C TRP A 135 2.00 9.11 6.54
N VAL A 136 2.67 8.48 7.50
CA VAL A 136 3.77 7.54 7.28
C VAL A 136 3.26 6.11 7.54
N HIS A 137 3.15 5.30 6.50
CA HIS A 137 2.62 3.93 6.57
C HIS A 137 3.69 2.84 6.61
N SER A 138 4.95 3.19 6.41
CA SER A 138 6.05 2.22 6.38
C SER A 138 7.36 2.84 6.81
N SER A 139 8.33 2.00 7.22
CA SER A 139 9.65 2.46 7.62
C SER A 139 10.36 3.19 6.48
N ILE A 140 10.68 4.47 6.71
CA ILE A 140 11.34 5.34 5.73
C ILE A 140 12.70 4.76 5.31
N GLU A 141 13.50 4.27 6.25
CA GLU A 141 14.84 3.71 6.00
C GLU A 141 14.78 2.44 5.14
N LYS A 142 13.71 1.67 5.24
CA LYS A 142 13.52 0.44 4.45
C LYS A 142 13.07 0.73 3.02
N TRP A 143 12.37 1.83 2.79
CA TRP A 143 11.94 2.25 1.47
C TRP A 143 12.98 3.06 0.70
N TYR A 144 13.77 3.90 1.38
CA TYR A 144 14.75 4.77 0.76
C TYR A 144 16.16 4.26 1.01
N VAL A 145 16.73 3.58 0.03
CA VAL A 145 18.08 3.01 0.08
C VAL A 145 19.19 4.09 0.09
N LYS A 146 18.89 5.31 -0.36
CA LYS A 146 19.87 6.40 -0.48
C LYS A 146 19.68 7.45 0.61
N ASP A 147 20.70 7.70 1.42
CA ASP A 147 20.71 8.71 2.48
C ASP A 147 20.29 10.11 1.98
N SER A 148 20.72 10.47 0.77
CA SER A 148 20.32 11.74 0.15
C SER A 148 18.82 11.87 -0.11
N ARG A 149 18.11 10.75 -0.31
CA ARG A 149 16.64 10.73 -0.46
C ARG A 149 15.97 10.82 0.90
N ILE A 150 16.51 10.13 1.90
CA ILE A 150 16.06 10.17 3.30
C ILE A 150 16.17 11.62 3.81
N LYS A 151 17.34 12.24 3.66
CA LYS A 151 17.56 13.64 4.06
C LYS A 151 16.54 14.59 3.40
N ARG A 152 16.40 14.52 2.07
CA ARG A 152 15.44 15.38 1.34
C ARG A 152 13.98 15.14 1.74
N LEU A 153 13.61 13.92 2.13
CA LEU A 153 12.27 13.65 2.66
C LEU A 153 12.08 14.38 3.99
N GLY A 154 13.04 14.27 4.92
CA GLY A 154 12.99 15.01 6.20
C GLY A 154 12.83 16.52 6.02
N GLU A 155 13.58 17.12 5.08
CA GLU A 155 13.45 18.53 4.72
C GLU A 155 12.04 18.88 4.21
N ARG A 156 11.40 18.02 3.44
CA ARG A 156 10.03 18.21 2.96
C ARG A 156 9.00 18.04 4.07
N LEU A 157 9.20 17.08 4.97
CA LEU A 157 8.30 16.84 6.09
C LEU A 157 8.26 18.01 7.08
N GLN A 158 9.27 18.89 7.10
CA GLN A 158 9.22 20.15 7.87
C GLN A 158 8.04 21.05 7.48
N LYS A 159 7.55 20.96 6.24
CA LYS A 159 6.44 21.76 5.72
C LYS A 159 5.07 21.34 6.28
N TYR A 160 5.00 20.21 6.96
CA TYR A 160 3.77 19.72 7.58
C TYR A 160 3.69 20.18 9.04
N ASP A 161 2.47 20.42 9.50
CA ASP A 161 2.17 20.75 10.90
C ASP A 161 2.23 19.51 11.79
N LYS A 162 1.76 18.38 11.27
CA LYS A 162 1.77 17.07 11.94
C LYS A 162 2.21 15.96 11.00
N ILE A 163 2.85 14.95 11.58
CA ILE A 163 3.29 13.73 10.92
C ILE A 163 2.68 12.57 11.69
N VAL A 164 1.78 11.84 11.04
CA VAL A 164 1.12 10.67 11.61
C VAL A 164 1.96 9.43 11.33
N THR A 165 2.18 8.62 12.34
CA THR A 165 2.77 7.28 12.23
C THR A 165 1.77 6.25 12.73
N ILE A 166 1.76 5.05 12.15
CA ILE A 166 0.70 4.06 12.38
C ILE A 166 0.96 3.11 13.56
N CYS A 167 2.15 3.15 14.16
CA CYS A 167 2.47 2.41 15.39
C CYS A 167 3.61 3.09 16.15
N ASP A 168 3.82 2.69 17.40
CA ASP A 168 4.86 3.26 18.27
C ASP A 168 6.26 3.00 17.75
N ALA A 169 6.56 1.77 17.31
CA ALA A 169 7.86 1.44 16.73
C ALA A 169 8.22 2.30 15.51
N MET A 170 7.24 2.61 14.66
CA MET A 170 7.43 3.50 13.53
C MET A 170 7.63 4.95 13.96
N LYS A 171 6.90 5.40 14.98
CA LYS A 171 7.10 6.73 15.57
C LYS A 171 8.52 6.88 16.10
N GLU A 172 8.97 5.93 16.92
CA GLU A 172 10.32 5.94 17.49
C GLU A 172 11.42 5.91 16.42
N SER A 173 11.29 5.04 15.40
CA SER A 173 12.27 4.97 14.30
C SER A 173 12.29 6.27 13.50
N THR A 174 11.13 6.88 13.23
CA THR A 174 11.05 8.14 12.49
C THR A 174 11.56 9.32 13.33
N GLU A 175 11.33 9.32 14.64
CA GLU A 175 11.91 10.32 15.56
C GLU A 175 13.44 10.24 15.64
N LYS A 176 13.99 9.01 15.64
CA LYS A 176 15.45 8.79 15.57
C LYS A 176 16.04 9.30 14.26
N LEU A 177 15.32 9.06 13.16
CA LEU A 177 15.75 9.47 11.81
C LEU A 177 15.67 10.99 11.63
N TYR A 178 14.64 11.63 12.19
CA TYR A 178 14.40 13.08 12.10
C TYR A 178 14.13 13.69 13.48
N PRO A 179 15.15 13.84 14.34
CA PRO A 179 14.96 14.38 15.70
C PRO A 179 14.31 15.77 15.72
N PHE A 180 14.56 16.58 14.68
CA PHE A 180 14.01 17.92 14.52
C PHE A 180 12.50 17.96 14.22
N LEU A 181 11.87 16.79 13.91
CA LEU A 181 10.43 16.64 13.66
C LEU A 181 9.67 16.02 14.84
N LYS A 182 10.35 15.64 15.92
CA LYS A 182 9.77 14.93 17.05
C LYS A 182 8.48 15.56 17.59
N ASN A 183 8.45 16.88 17.76
CA ASN A 183 7.30 17.60 18.29
C ASN A 183 6.09 17.64 17.33
N LYS A 184 6.29 17.25 16.07
CA LYS A 184 5.22 17.16 15.06
C LYS A 184 4.65 15.77 14.93
N MET A 185 5.31 14.73 15.47
CA MET A 185 4.93 13.34 15.30
C MET A 185 3.85 12.93 16.28
N ILE A 186 2.82 12.27 15.75
CA ILE A 186 1.73 11.68 16.52
C ILE A 186 1.50 10.25 16.02
N ARG A 187 1.05 9.36 16.91
CA ARG A 187 0.64 8.03 16.53
C ARG A 187 -0.88 7.96 16.39
N ILE A 188 -1.33 7.44 15.24
CA ILE A 188 -2.73 7.08 15.00
C ILE A 188 -2.72 5.69 14.37
N TYR A 189 -3.31 4.70 15.04
CA TYR A 189 -3.45 3.37 14.47
C TYR A 189 -4.36 3.35 13.24
N ASN A 190 -4.09 2.43 12.32
CA ASN A 190 -4.99 2.19 11.21
C ASN A 190 -6.36 1.74 11.72
N PRO A 191 -7.47 2.28 11.19
CA PRO A 191 -8.80 1.80 11.53
C PRO A 191 -9.08 0.44 10.89
N PHE A 192 -9.91 -0.37 11.54
CA PHE A 192 -10.42 -1.63 11.02
C PHE A 192 -11.93 -1.70 11.20
N ASN A 193 -12.63 -2.04 10.14
CA ASN A 193 -14.05 -2.34 10.21
C ASN A 193 -14.25 -3.82 10.54
N PHE A 194 -14.31 -4.15 11.83
CA PHE A 194 -14.46 -5.52 12.32
C PHE A 194 -15.78 -6.16 11.86
N GLU A 195 -16.88 -5.41 11.83
CA GLU A 195 -18.18 -5.92 11.40
C GLU A 195 -18.11 -6.40 9.94
N ARG A 196 -17.53 -5.60 9.07
CA ARG A 196 -17.33 -5.97 7.67
C ARG A 196 -16.40 -7.18 7.53
N ILE A 197 -15.31 -7.26 8.28
CA ILE A 197 -14.42 -8.42 8.26
C ILE A 197 -15.18 -9.68 8.65
N ILE A 198 -16.02 -9.62 9.70
CA ILE A 198 -16.85 -10.73 10.15
C ILE A 198 -17.89 -11.11 9.08
N GLU A 199 -18.54 -10.15 8.43
CA GLU A 199 -19.47 -10.41 7.34
C GLU A 199 -18.78 -11.09 6.16
N HIS A 200 -17.70 -10.53 5.66
CA HIS A 200 -16.92 -11.10 4.56
C HIS A 200 -16.36 -12.48 4.90
N SER A 201 -16.10 -12.77 6.19
CA SER A 201 -15.65 -14.10 6.61
C SER A 201 -16.70 -15.21 6.45
N LYS A 202 -17.96 -14.86 6.21
CA LYS A 202 -19.09 -15.79 6.01
C LYS A 202 -19.35 -16.04 4.52
N GLU A 203 -18.70 -15.29 3.62
CA GLU A 203 -18.88 -15.47 2.17
C GLU A 203 -18.37 -16.82 1.71
N LYS A 204 -19.00 -17.31 0.63
CA LYS A 204 -18.57 -18.56 -0.01
C LYS A 204 -17.27 -18.34 -0.77
N VAL A 205 -16.37 -19.31 -0.69
CA VAL A 205 -15.15 -19.33 -1.49
C VAL A 205 -15.46 -19.73 -2.94
N ASP A 206 -14.55 -19.36 -3.84
CA ASP A 206 -14.63 -19.72 -5.26
C ASP A 206 -14.76 -21.26 -5.41
N LYS A 207 -15.65 -21.69 -6.31
CA LYS A 207 -15.90 -23.12 -6.57
C LYS A 207 -14.63 -23.85 -6.99
N ASN A 208 -13.76 -23.20 -7.76
CA ASN A 208 -12.50 -23.76 -8.24
C ASN A 208 -11.48 -24.03 -7.12
N LEU A 209 -11.66 -23.39 -5.96
CA LEU A 209 -10.78 -23.51 -4.80
C LEU A 209 -11.41 -24.35 -3.67
N LYS A 210 -12.62 -24.88 -3.89
CA LYS A 210 -13.37 -25.61 -2.87
C LYS A 210 -12.61 -26.85 -2.37
N GLU A 211 -11.93 -27.56 -3.23
CA GLU A 211 -11.13 -28.75 -2.88
C GLU A 211 -10.04 -28.42 -1.86
N TYR A 212 -9.36 -27.27 -2.00
CA TYR A 212 -8.36 -26.81 -1.04
C TYR A 212 -9.01 -26.35 0.26
N TYR A 213 -10.13 -25.64 0.16
CA TYR A 213 -10.83 -25.09 1.31
C TYR A 213 -11.45 -26.15 2.23
N GLU A 214 -11.83 -27.33 1.72
CA GLU A 214 -12.43 -28.40 2.53
C GLU A 214 -11.42 -29.12 3.41
N LYS A 215 -10.13 -29.03 3.13
CA LYS A 215 -9.05 -29.66 3.91
C LYS A 215 -8.69 -28.83 5.15
N ASP A 216 -7.93 -29.43 6.05
CA ASP A 216 -7.28 -28.69 7.14
C ASP A 216 -6.03 -28.00 6.63
N PHE A 217 -5.87 -26.71 6.96
CA PHE A 217 -4.75 -25.92 6.46
C PHE A 217 -4.31 -24.82 7.43
N ILE A 218 -3.08 -24.40 7.24
CA ILE A 218 -2.50 -23.17 7.73
C ILE A 218 -2.51 -22.15 6.58
N VAL A 219 -2.77 -20.89 6.85
CA VAL A 219 -2.86 -19.87 5.82
C VAL A 219 -1.80 -18.78 6.00
N SER A 220 -1.29 -18.27 4.90
CA SER A 220 -0.54 -17.02 4.84
C SER A 220 -1.15 -16.10 3.79
N VAL A 221 -1.33 -14.83 4.11
CA VAL A 221 -1.90 -13.84 3.19
C VAL A 221 -0.86 -12.75 2.97
N MET A 222 -0.19 -12.77 1.83
CA MET A 222 0.89 -11.83 1.55
C MET A 222 1.16 -11.66 0.06
N ARG A 223 1.69 -10.48 -0.31
CA ARG A 223 2.21 -10.26 -1.65
C ARG A 223 3.48 -11.07 -1.87
N LEU A 224 3.60 -11.72 -3.05
CA LEU A 224 4.77 -12.52 -3.40
C LEU A 224 5.94 -11.61 -3.84
N THR A 225 6.63 -11.02 -2.85
CA THR A 225 7.80 -10.17 -3.05
C THR A 225 8.84 -10.43 -1.96
N GLU A 226 10.05 -10.81 -2.35
CA GLU A 226 11.15 -11.08 -1.43
C GLU A 226 11.77 -9.83 -0.82
N ASN A 227 11.42 -8.66 -1.34
CA ASN A 227 11.96 -7.40 -0.85
C ASN A 227 11.55 -7.12 0.60
N SER A 228 10.29 -7.39 0.94
CA SER A 228 9.72 -7.15 2.28
C SER A 228 9.29 -8.43 3.01
N LYS A 229 9.01 -9.51 2.28
CA LYS A 229 8.54 -10.78 2.85
C LYS A 229 9.69 -11.78 2.97
N ASP A 230 9.62 -12.63 3.97
CA ASP A 230 10.64 -13.63 4.26
C ASP A 230 10.13 -15.05 3.97
N PHE A 231 10.20 -15.42 2.68
CA PHE A 231 9.75 -16.75 2.23
C PHE A 231 10.70 -17.86 2.66
N ASP A 232 12.00 -17.56 2.85
CA ASP A 232 12.97 -18.58 3.31
C ASP A 232 12.60 -19.05 4.73
N THR A 233 12.37 -18.09 5.64
CA THR A 233 11.90 -18.42 6.99
C THR A 233 10.55 -19.14 6.98
N LEU A 234 9.61 -18.75 6.12
CA LEU A 234 8.29 -19.38 6.03
C LEU A 234 8.41 -20.84 5.56
N ILE A 235 9.13 -21.07 4.45
CA ILE A 235 9.26 -22.41 3.83
C ILE A 235 10.02 -23.36 4.77
N LEU A 236 11.17 -22.92 5.30
CA LEU A 236 11.98 -23.74 6.19
C LEU A 236 11.28 -24.00 7.54
N GLY A 237 10.62 -23.00 8.09
CA GLY A 237 9.83 -23.16 9.33
C GLY A 237 8.67 -24.14 9.14
N PHE A 238 7.98 -24.09 8.01
CA PHE A 238 6.90 -25.02 7.71
C PHE A 238 7.42 -26.43 7.44
N LYS A 239 8.55 -26.60 6.72
CA LYS A 239 9.23 -27.88 6.54
C LYS A 239 9.57 -28.53 7.87
N LEU A 240 10.14 -27.77 8.80
CA LEU A 240 10.44 -28.24 10.15
C LEU A 240 9.17 -28.67 10.91
N ALA A 241 8.05 -27.94 10.74
CA ALA A 241 6.77 -28.34 11.32
C ALA A 241 6.27 -29.68 10.76
N LYS A 242 6.42 -29.90 9.45
CA LYS A 242 6.08 -31.21 8.81
C LYS A 242 6.94 -32.35 9.36
N GLU A 243 8.25 -32.15 9.52
CA GLU A 243 9.17 -33.12 10.12
C GLU A 243 8.77 -33.47 11.57
N LYS A 244 8.17 -32.53 12.28
CA LYS A 244 7.63 -32.71 13.64
C LYS A 244 6.20 -33.24 13.67
N GLY A 245 5.62 -33.61 12.53
CA GLY A 245 4.33 -34.30 12.43
C GLY A 245 3.12 -33.41 12.13
N ALA A 246 3.31 -32.15 11.73
CA ALA A 246 2.19 -31.35 11.26
C ALA A 246 1.52 -32.01 10.03
N LYS A 247 0.18 -32.12 10.05
CA LYS A 247 -0.58 -32.78 8.98
C LYS A 247 -1.16 -31.80 7.97
N GLU A 248 -1.32 -30.56 8.39
CA GLU A 248 -1.90 -29.48 7.61
C GLU A 248 -1.03 -29.14 6.40
N LYS A 249 -1.64 -28.57 5.36
CA LYS A 249 -0.94 -27.89 4.26
C LYS A 249 -0.85 -26.40 4.54
N LEU A 250 0.16 -25.75 3.95
CA LEU A 250 0.27 -24.28 3.96
C LEU A 250 -0.27 -23.72 2.65
N TYR A 251 -1.30 -22.90 2.74
CA TYR A 251 -1.81 -22.15 1.60
C TYR A 251 -1.35 -20.71 1.67
N ILE A 252 -0.72 -20.22 0.60
CA ILE A 252 -0.30 -18.84 0.47
C ILE A 252 -1.26 -18.15 -0.50
N LEU A 253 -2.02 -17.19 0.04
CA LEU A 253 -2.97 -16.35 -0.68
C LEU A 253 -2.28 -15.05 -1.06
N GLY A 254 -2.17 -14.79 -2.33
CA GLY A 254 -1.55 -13.60 -2.90
C GLY A 254 -0.75 -13.92 -4.16
N ASP A 255 -0.30 -12.84 -4.81
CA ASP A 255 0.52 -12.92 -6.02
C ASP A 255 1.56 -11.80 -6.01
N GLY A 256 2.54 -11.87 -6.91
CA GLY A 256 3.57 -10.85 -7.00
C GLY A 256 4.72 -11.19 -7.94
N PRO A 257 5.63 -10.23 -8.13
CA PRO A 257 6.68 -10.33 -9.15
C PRO A 257 7.71 -11.45 -8.91
N ASP A 258 7.80 -11.96 -7.69
CA ASP A 258 8.77 -13.01 -7.35
C ASP A 258 8.13 -14.41 -7.25
N ARG A 259 6.90 -14.60 -7.79
CA ARG A 259 6.17 -15.87 -7.75
C ARG A 259 7.04 -17.04 -8.21
N ASP A 260 7.63 -16.94 -9.39
CA ASP A 260 8.42 -18.03 -9.99
C ASP A 260 9.61 -18.42 -9.11
N LYS A 261 10.29 -17.44 -8.53
CA LYS A 261 11.40 -17.68 -7.60
C LYS A 261 10.95 -18.38 -6.31
N ILE A 262 9.77 -18.03 -5.82
CA ILE A 262 9.21 -18.65 -4.61
C ILE A 262 8.79 -20.08 -4.91
N GLU A 263 8.21 -20.35 -6.07
CA GLU A 263 7.90 -21.72 -6.54
C GLU A 263 9.18 -22.59 -6.66
N GLU A 264 10.26 -22.03 -7.22
CA GLU A 264 11.57 -22.70 -7.28
C GLU A 264 12.11 -23.01 -5.89
N LYS A 265 12.00 -22.10 -4.93
CA LYS A 265 12.43 -22.33 -3.53
C LYS A 265 11.61 -23.44 -2.87
N ILE A 266 10.29 -23.43 -3.02
CA ILE A 266 9.39 -24.48 -2.50
C ILE A 266 9.80 -25.83 -3.06
N LYS A 267 10.04 -25.93 -4.37
CA LYS A 267 10.47 -27.16 -5.05
C LYS A 267 11.86 -27.62 -4.58
N LYS A 268 12.82 -26.69 -4.45
CA LYS A 268 14.17 -27.00 -3.93
C LYS A 268 14.13 -27.65 -2.55
N GLU A 269 13.19 -27.25 -1.71
CA GLU A 269 12.99 -27.81 -0.37
C GLU A 269 12.11 -29.07 -0.35
N GLY A 270 11.62 -29.54 -1.51
CA GLY A 270 10.75 -30.73 -1.64
C GLY A 270 9.36 -30.53 -1.04
N MET A 271 8.86 -29.28 -1.03
CA MET A 271 7.63 -28.89 -0.34
C MET A 271 6.47 -28.55 -1.29
N GLU A 272 6.60 -28.86 -2.58
CA GLU A 272 5.61 -28.51 -3.62
C GLU A 272 4.23 -29.15 -3.42
N ASN A 273 4.15 -30.28 -2.71
CA ASN A 273 2.90 -30.92 -2.36
C ASN A 273 2.31 -30.42 -1.03
N GLU A 274 3.07 -29.67 -0.25
CA GLU A 274 2.71 -29.23 1.11
C GLU A 274 2.46 -27.71 1.20
N ILE A 275 3.14 -26.92 0.36
CA ILE A 275 2.97 -25.47 0.25
C ILE A 275 2.38 -25.12 -1.09
N ILE A 276 1.18 -24.57 -1.09
CA ILE A 276 0.41 -24.28 -2.33
C ILE A 276 0.19 -22.76 -2.46
N LEU A 277 0.65 -22.19 -3.58
CA LEU A 277 0.38 -20.80 -3.93
C LEU A 277 -0.98 -20.71 -4.64
N LEU A 278 -2.01 -20.26 -3.92
CA LEU A 278 -3.39 -20.17 -4.43
C LEU A 278 -3.65 -18.93 -5.32
N GLY A 279 -2.66 -18.03 -5.44
CA GLY A 279 -2.81 -16.81 -6.22
C GLY A 279 -3.63 -15.72 -5.50
N ASN A 280 -4.05 -14.73 -6.26
CA ASN A 280 -4.79 -13.57 -5.73
C ASN A 280 -6.21 -13.98 -5.34
N ILE A 281 -6.51 -14.00 -4.06
CA ILE A 281 -7.83 -14.28 -3.51
C ILE A 281 -8.47 -12.94 -3.13
N LYS A 282 -9.60 -12.64 -3.77
CA LYS A 282 -10.31 -11.35 -3.58
C LYS A 282 -10.76 -11.15 -2.13
N ASN A 283 -11.26 -12.20 -1.50
CA ASN A 283 -11.69 -12.20 -0.10
C ASN A 283 -10.95 -13.28 0.69
N PRO A 284 -9.90 -12.94 1.45
CA PRO A 284 -9.14 -13.91 2.23
C PRO A 284 -9.82 -14.29 3.56
N TYR A 285 -10.81 -13.54 4.02
CA TYR A 285 -11.37 -13.70 5.36
C TYR A 285 -12.01 -15.06 5.62
N PRO A 286 -12.74 -15.73 4.70
CA PRO A 286 -13.20 -17.10 4.91
C PRO A 286 -12.04 -18.07 5.15
N TRP A 287 -10.93 -17.90 4.42
CA TRP A 287 -9.73 -18.71 4.57
C TRP A 287 -9.06 -18.53 5.94
N ILE A 288 -8.91 -17.26 6.36
CA ILE A 288 -8.35 -16.93 7.68
C ILE A 288 -9.24 -17.53 8.78
N LYS A 289 -10.56 -17.35 8.67
CA LYS A 289 -11.52 -17.87 9.65
C LYS A 289 -11.48 -19.39 9.80
N LYS A 290 -11.34 -20.13 8.69
CA LYS A 290 -11.34 -21.59 8.70
C LYS A 290 -9.98 -22.17 9.05
N SER A 291 -8.88 -21.47 8.76
CA SER A 291 -7.53 -21.97 8.98
C SER A 291 -7.29 -22.32 10.45
N LYS A 292 -6.45 -23.32 10.69
CA LYS A 292 -5.99 -23.61 12.05
C LYS A 292 -5.05 -22.56 12.58
N MET A 293 -4.31 -21.88 11.69
CA MET A 293 -3.34 -20.84 12.05
C MET A 293 -3.14 -19.89 10.86
N LEU A 294 -3.03 -18.61 11.16
CA LEU A 294 -2.48 -17.61 10.24
C LEU A 294 -0.99 -17.44 10.56
N VAL A 295 -0.14 -17.63 9.56
CA VAL A 295 1.31 -17.38 9.67
C VAL A 295 1.72 -16.26 8.73
N HIS A 296 2.60 -15.39 9.20
CA HIS A 296 3.10 -14.27 8.43
C HIS A 296 4.57 -14.05 8.75
N SER A 297 5.43 -14.14 7.73
CA SER A 297 6.86 -13.88 7.86
C SER A 297 7.26 -12.68 7.00
N SER A 298 7.91 -11.72 7.60
CA SER A 298 8.34 -10.50 6.92
C SER A 298 9.68 -10.04 7.44
N LYS A 299 10.50 -9.50 6.54
CA LYS A 299 11.75 -8.84 6.90
C LYS A 299 11.47 -7.51 7.60
N PHE A 300 10.41 -6.85 7.18
CA PHE A 300 9.89 -5.63 7.82
C PHE A 300 8.43 -5.38 7.44
N GLU A 301 7.68 -4.76 8.33
CA GLU A 301 6.32 -4.29 8.12
C GLU A 301 6.15 -2.87 8.66
N GLY A 302 5.12 -2.18 8.17
CA GLY A 302 4.67 -0.94 8.78
C GLY A 302 3.79 -1.21 9.98
N PHE A 303 2.86 -2.16 9.83
CA PHE A 303 1.96 -2.67 10.85
C PHE A 303 1.61 -4.10 10.45
N GLY A 304 2.11 -5.06 11.20
CA GLY A 304 1.94 -6.48 10.93
C GLY A 304 0.64 -7.06 11.46
#